data_b64859a9f41213886ff78f2d0caeadc6
#
_entry.id   b64859a9f41213886ff78f2d0caeadc6
#
_cell.length_a   1.000
_cell.length_b   1.000
_cell.length_c   1.000
_cell.angle_alpha   90.00
_cell.angle_beta   90.00
_cell.angle_gamma   90.00
#
_symmetry.space_group_name_H-M   'P 1'
#
loop_
_entity.id
_entity.type
_entity.pdbx_description
1 polymer ?
#
loop_
_entity_poly.entity_id
_entity_poly.type
_entity_poly.pdbx_seq_one_letter_code
_entity_poly.pdbx_strand_id
1 'polypeptide(L)'
;MGLGSLGFMSGILAACGGGGSGGGGSQALFPMPAPFPTPSPNAPSPSPQPAEAWRMPDESAPHRAVWMAFAARESVWTAPMRQPVQQALARIANAISVYEPVKMLVGADDFATARQLCGSNVQLIQHEIDDLWMRDTGCVFVRNARGERAAVSFNFNGWGNKQPHARDATVAARMAELSGVPLLRSRLVMEGGGIEVDGEGTAIITESCVLNANRNPGVSKADAEVELKRLLGLEKIIWLPGIANRDITDGHTDFYARFIKPGVIVAALENDDTSFDHKVTRRHLELLRTATDARGRALQIVVLETPGKVRPEFARKDFAAGYVNFLITDKALFLPEFGDAVADSAARNALAAQLPSHQIVQLNIDAIAAGGGGIHCTTQQEPV
;
A
#
# COMPACT_ATOMS: atom_id res chain seq x y z
N MET A 1 19.67 -7.59 -44.47
CA MET A 1 18.62 -6.92 -45.25
C MET A 1 17.31 -7.21 -44.51
N GLY A 2 16.61 -6.32 -43.90
CA GLY A 2 16.44 -4.90 -43.79
C GLY A 2 15.72 -4.60 -42.49
N LEU A 3 16.20 -3.58 -41.87
CA LEU A 3 15.69 -2.94 -40.65
C LEU A 3 14.33 -2.27 -40.92
N GLY A 4 13.40 -2.36 -39.99
CA GLY A 4 12.16 -1.59 -39.96
C GLY A 4 11.90 -1.05 -38.56
N SER A 5 12.44 0.12 -38.28
CA SER A 5 12.14 0.93 -37.10
C SER A 5 10.80 1.63 -37.27
N LEU A 6 9.87 1.48 -36.34
CA LEU A 6 8.66 2.28 -36.24
C LEU A 6 8.80 3.23 -35.03
N GLY A 7 9.12 4.47 -35.35
CA GLY A 7 9.06 5.59 -34.41
C GLY A 7 7.61 6.05 -34.21
N PHE A 8 7.22 6.30 -32.97
CA PHE A 8 5.98 7.02 -32.65
C PHE A 8 6.29 8.51 -32.50
N MET A 9 5.71 9.30 -33.40
CA MET A 9 5.73 10.76 -33.39
C MET A 9 4.72 11.29 -32.37
N SER A 10 5.21 12.19 -31.55
CA SER A 10 4.38 13.12 -30.78
C SER A 10 3.71 14.12 -31.69
N GLY A 11 2.38 14.16 -31.72
CA GLY A 11 1.62 15.18 -32.40
C GLY A 11 1.17 16.28 -31.44
N ILE A 12 1.81 17.45 -31.55
CA ILE A 12 1.30 18.70 -30.99
C ILE A 12 0.27 19.25 -31.97
N LEU A 13 -0.96 19.44 -31.56
CA LEU A 13 -1.96 20.20 -32.31
C LEU A 13 -2.36 21.43 -31.49
N ALA A 14 -1.89 22.57 -31.96
CA ALA A 14 -2.46 23.86 -31.65
C ALA A 14 -3.65 24.11 -32.55
N ALA A 15 -4.80 24.48 -31.99
CA ALA A 15 -5.92 25.04 -32.75
C ALA A 15 -6.49 26.26 -32.03
N CYS A 16 -6.47 27.36 -32.76
CA CYS A 16 -7.10 28.63 -32.44
C CYS A 16 -8.60 28.62 -32.75
N GLY A 17 -9.39 29.23 -31.86
CA GLY A 17 -10.45 30.18 -32.16
C GLY A 17 -11.79 29.67 -32.66
N GLY A 18 -12.89 30.01 -31.94
CA GLY A 18 -14.23 30.11 -32.45
C GLY A 18 -15.28 30.06 -31.34
N GLY A 19 -15.90 31.20 -31.03
CA GLY A 19 -16.88 31.35 -29.97
C GLY A 19 -18.23 30.72 -30.30
N GLY A 20 -19.03 30.42 -29.25
CA GLY A 20 -20.42 29.97 -29.31
C GLY A 20 -20.97 29.79 -27.90
N SER A 21 -21.89 30.62 -27.56
CA SER A 21 -22.65 30.78 -26.32
C SER A 21 -23.48 29.56 -25.91
N GLY A 22 -23.60 29.35 -24.59
CA GLY A 22 -24.85 28.91 -23.94
C GLY A 22 -24.82 27.53 -23.32
N GLY A 23 -25.01 27.46 -22.01
CA GLY A 23 -25.42 26.26 -21.27
C GLY A 23 -24.69 26.07 -19.96
N GLY A 24 -25.18 26.71 -18.89
CA GLY A 24 -24.64 26.56 -17.53
C GLY A 24 -24.88 25.17 -16.97
N GLY A 25 -23.80 24.43 -16.76
CA GLY A 25 -23.74 23.27 -15.90
C GLY A 25 -22.81 23.59 -14.76
N SER A 26 -23.35 23.81 -13.56
CA SER A 26 -22.57 24.00 -12.35
C SER A 26 -21.79 22.73 -12.04
N GLN A 27 -20.50 22.70 -12.38
CA GLN A 27 -19.57 21.75 -11.79
C GLN A 27 -19.32 22.19 -10.36
N ALA A 28 -19.73 21.34 -9.41
CA ALA A 28 -19.39 21.52 -8.01
C ALA A 28 -17.86 21.39 -7.85
N LEU A 29 -17.19 22.54 -7.79
CA LEU A 29 -15.79 22.62 -7.38
C LEU A 29 -15.72 22.20 -5.90
N PHE A 30 -15.15 21.04 -5.61
CA PHE A 30 -14.78 20.68 -4.26
C PHE A 30 -13.76 21.72 -3.75
N PRO A 31 -13.97 22.31 -2.57
CA PRO A 31 -13.05 23.31 -2.06
C PRO A 31 -11.68 22.66 -1.82
N MET A 32 -10.65 23.23 -2.37
CA MET A 32 -9.26 22.92 -2.04
C MET A 32 -9.08 23.02 -0.51
N PRO A 33 -8.32 22.12 0.13
CA PRO A 33 -8.00 22.26 1.54
C PRO A 33 -7.30 23.61 1.77
N ALA A 34 -7.72 24.30 2.83
CA ALA A 34 -7.16 25.60 3.19
C ALA A 34 -5.65 25.50 3.41
N PRO A 35 -4.86 26.53 3.02
CA PRO A 35 -3.43 26.57 3.30
C PRO A 35 -3.18 26.46 4.80
N PHE A 36 -2.05 25.86 5.17
CA PHE A 36 -1.64 25.72 6.57
C PHE A 36 -1.70 27.07 7.28
N PRO A 37 -2.37 27.19 8.43
CA PRO A 37 -2.31 28.43 9.21
C PRO A 37 -0.87 28.64 9.68
N THR A 38 -0.32 29.81 9.44
CA THR A 38 0.96 30.22 10.03
C THR A 38 0.86 30.13 11.54
N PRO A 39 1.84 29.51 12.23
CA PRO A 39 1.79 29.37 13.67
C PRO A 39 1.81 30.76 14.32
N SER A 40 0.79 31.05 15.11
CA SER A 40 0.76 32.24 15.97
C SER A 40 1.79 32.03 17.09
N PRO A 41 2.70 32.97 17.35
CA PRO A 41 3.81 32.77 18.28
C PRO A 41 3.39 32.63 19.76
N ASN A 42 2.10 32.71 20.09
CA ASN A 42 1.61 32.74 21.48
C ASN A 42 0.39 31.86 21.78
N ALA A 43 0.09 30.85 20.99
CA ALA A 43 -0.91 29.85 21.35
C ALA A 43 -0.25 28.73 22.18
N PRO A 44 -0.67 28.45 23.42
CA PRO A 44 -0.21 27.27 24.13
C PRO A 44 -0.63 26.04 23.33
N SER A 45 0.34 25.20 22.95
CA SER A 45 0.06 23.89 22.34
C SER A 45 -0.86 23.12 23.30
N PRO A 46 -2.03 22.63 22.87
CA PRO A 46 -2.83 21.76 23.71
C PRO A 46 -2.00 20.52 24.01
N SER A 47 -1.68 20.31 25.29
CA SER A 47 -1.09 19.05 25.76
C SER A 47 -2.05 17.93 25.35
N PRO A 48 -1.62 16.89 24.64
CA PRO A 48 -2.48 15.77 24.30
C PRO A 48 -2.97 15.12 25.60
N GLN A 49 -4.27 14.97 25.73
CA GLN A 49 -4.82 14.19 26.84
C GLN A 49 -4.32 12.75 26.68
N PRO A 50 -3.70 12.12 27.70
CA PRO A 50 -3.07 10.81 27.58
C PRO A 50 -4.01 9.69 27.08
N ALA A 51 -5.31 9.87 27.22
CA ALA A 51 -6.35 8.90 26.84
C ALA A 51 -6.68 8.89 25.33
N GLU A 52 -6.26 9.91 24.58
CA GLU A 52 -6.55 10.06 23.14
C GLU A 52 -5.33 9.86 22.24
N ALA A 53 -4.18 9.46 22.79
CA ALA A 53 -3.02 9.14 21.99
C ALA A 53 -3.26 7.85 21.18
N TRP A 54 -3.40 7.99 19.88
CA TRP A 54 -3.55 6.88 18.94
C TRP A 54 -2.19 6.26 18.63
N ARG A 55 -2.18 4.97 18.38
CA ARG A 55 -1.00 4.23 17.88
C ARG A 55 -1.44 3.22 16.82
N MET A 56 -0.70 3.16 15.72
CA MET A 56 -0.84 2.11 14.72
C MET A 56 -0.19 0.83 15.26
N PRO A 57 -0.94 -0.29 15.42
CA PRO A 57 -0.35 -1.58 15.76
C PRO A 57 0.53 -2.09 14.61
N ASP A 58 1.51 -2.96 14.94
CA ASP A 58 2.19 -3.74 13.92
C ASP A 58 1.24 -4.72 13.23
N GLU A 59 1.62 -5.18 12.03
CA GLU A 59 0.75 -6.04 11.23
C GLU A 59 0.56 -7.43 11.83
N SER A 60 1.45 -7.91 12.69
CA SER A 60 1.33 -9.21 13.35
C SER A 60 0.38 -9.22 14.56
N ALA A 61 -0.12 -8.04 14.97
CA ALA A 61 -1.13 -7.93 16.03
C ALA A 61 -2.43 -8.65 15.61
N PRO A 62 -3.20 -9.22 16.55
CA PRO A 62 -4.46 -9.91 16.22
C PRO A 62 -5.43 -9.03 15.43
N HIS A 63 -6.03 -9.60 14.40
CA HIS A 63 -6.98 -8.91 13.53
C HIS A 63 -8.43 -9.32 13.78
N ARG A 64 -9.36 -8.39 13.59
CA ARG A 64 -10.79 -8.66 13.46
C ARG A 64 -11.14 -9.18 12.08
N ALA A 65 -10.46 -8.66 11.08
CA ALA A 65 -10.62 -9.04 9.68
C ALA A 65 -9.45 -8.51 8.84
N VAL A 66 -9.27 -9.11 7.69
CA VAL A 66 -8.48 -8.56 6.59
C VAL A 66 -9.45 -8.03 5.53
N TRP A 67 -9.29 -6.76 5.15
CA TRP A 67 -10.05 -6.14 4.09
C TRP A 67 -9.37 -6.35 2.74
N MET A 68 -10.17 -6.59 1.71
CA MET A 68 -9.76 -6.72 0.32
C MET A 68 -10.77 -6.03 -0.60
N ALA A 69 -10.40 -5.85 -1.87
CA ALA A 69 -11.27 -5.36 -2.93
C ALA A 69 -11.27 -6.33 -4.11
N PHE A 70 -12.44 -6.61 -4.67
CA PHE A 70 -12.58 -7.48 -5.83
C PHE A 70 -12.95 -6.62 -7.05
N ALA A 71 -11.92 -6.13 -7.73
CA ALA A 71 -12.08 -5.33 -8.93
C ALA A 71 -10.95 -5.63 -9.93
N ALA A 72 -11.32 -5.65 -11.20
CA ALA A 72 -10.40 -5.70 -12.33
C ALA A 72 -11.08 -4.98 -13.51
N ARG A 73 -11.31 -3.65 -13.35
CA ARG A 73 -12.02 -2.86 -14.34
C ARG A 73 -11.20 -2.64 -15.61
N GLU A 74 -11.85 -2.65 -16.76
CA GLU A 74 -11.19 -2.44 -18.06
C GLU A 74 -10.54 -1.05 -18.20
N SER A 75 -10.97 -0.08 -17.39
CA SER A 75 -10.33 1.24 -17.31
C SER A 75 -8.90 1.20 -16.75
N VAL A 76 -8.54 0.11 -16.05
CA VAL A 76 -7.23 -0.10 -15.41
C VAL A 76 -6.57 -1.37 -15.95
N TRP A 77 -7.33 -2.46 -16.06
CA TRP A 77 -6.85 -3.78 -16.47
C TRP A 77 -7.31 -4.11 -17.87
N THR A 78 -6.43 -4.60 -18.74
CA THR A 78 -6.83 -5.06 -20.07
C THR A 78 -7.81 -6.23 -19.97
N ALA A 79 -8.72 -6.36 -20.93
CA ALA A 79 -9.74 -7.41 -20.93
C ALA A 79 -9.17 -8.84 -20.71
N PRO A 80 -8.03 -9.25 -21.30
CA PRO A 80 -7.42 -10.57 -21.05
C PRO A 80 -6.94 -10.75 -19.60
N MET A 81 -6.61 -9.66 -18.88
CA MET A 81 -6.11 -9.74 -17.50
C MET A 81 -7.22 -9.85 -16.46
N ARG A 82 -8.46 -9.46 -16.80
CA ARG A 82 -9.56 -9.37 -15.85
C ARG A 82 -9.80 -10.68 -15.10
N GLN A 83 -10.01 -11.78 -15.84
CA GLN A 83 -10.27 -13.08 -15.22
C GLN A 83 -9.09 -13.62 -14.41
N PRO A 84 -7.83 -13.63 -14.89
CA PRO A 84 -6.68 -14.01 -14.11
C PRO A 84 -6.51 -13.22 -12.80
N VAL A 85 -6.76 -11.90 -12.83
CA VAL A 85 -6.69 -11.03 -11.64
C VAL A 85 -7.79 -11.40 -10.64
N GLN A 86 -9.04 -11.55 -11.08
CA GLN A 86 -10.16 -11.95 -10.23
C GLN A 86 -9.92 -13.31 -9.57
N GLN A 87 -9.35 -14.27 -10.31
CA GLN A 87 -8.97 -15.59 -9.78
C GLN A 87 -7.85 -15.48 -8.74
N ALA A 88 -6.86 -14.62 -8.97
CA ALA A 88 -5.78 -14.40 -8.01
C ALA A 88 -6.28 -13.72 -6.72
N LEU A 89 -7.15 -12.71 -6.82
CA LEU A 89 -7.79 -12.07 -5.65
C LEU A 89 -8.59 -13.09 -4.82
N ALA A 90 -9.42 -13.91 -5.49
CA ALA A 90 -10.17 -14.97 -4.81
C ALA A 90 -9.26 -16.00 -4.15
N ARG A 91 -8.13 -16.38 -4.79
CA ARG A 91 -7.12 -17.28 -4.22
C ARG A 91 -6.52 -16.71 -2.94
N ILE A 92 -6.14 -15.43 -2.95
CA ILE A 92 -5.60 -14.74 -1.77
C ILE A 92 -6.65 -14.70 -0.67
N ALA A 93 -7.88 -14.25 -0.98
CA ALA A 93 -8.97 -14.15 0.00
C ALA A 93 -9.32 -15.50 0.62
N ASN A 94 -9.41 -16.55 -0.19
CA ASN A 94 -9.72 -17.91 0.28
C ASN A 94 -8.60 -18.47 1.18
N ALA A 95 -7.34 -18.21 0.84
CA ALA A 95 -6.20 -18.63 1.66
C ALA A 95 -6.20 -17.91 3.02
N ILE A 96 -6.43 -16.60 3.05
CA ILE A 96 -6.51 -15.82 4.30
C ILE A 96 -7.70 -16.27 5.14
N SER A 97 -8.85 -16.54 4.52
CA SER A 97 -10.11 -16.88 5.22
C SER A 97 -10.06 -18.20 6.01
N VAL A 98 -9.02 -19.01 5.82
CA VAL A 98 -8.75 -20.20 6.66
C VAL A 98 -8.28 -19.80 8.06
N TYR A 99 -7.63 -18.65 8.19
CA TYR A 99 -6.98 -18.19 9.42
C TYR A 99 -7.72 -17.02 10.08
N GLU A 100 -8.25 -16.11 9.28
CA GLU A 100 -8.88 -14.87 9.74
C GLU A 100 -10.11 -14.51 8.90
N PRO A 101 -11.10 -13.77 9.44
CA PRO A 101 -12.22 -13.26 8.65
C PRO A 101 -11.73 -12.34 7.52
N VAL A 102 -12.27 -12.51 6.32
CA VAL A 102 -12.01 -11.63 5.17
C VAL A 102 -13.27 -10.84 4.83
N LYS A 103 -13.16 -9.53 4.74
CA LYS A 103 -14.19 -8.61 4.24
C LYS A 103 -13.77 -8.08 2.88
N MET A 104 -14.55 -8.32 1.84
CA MET A 104 -14.20 -7.98 0.47
C MET A 104 -15.21 -7.02 -0.14
N LEU A 105 -14.76 -5.82 -0.48
CA LEU A 105 -15.56 -4.85 -1.22
C LEU A 105 -15.68 -5.28 -2.68
N VAL A 106 -16.89 -5.23 -3.22
CA VAL A 106 -17.19 -5.72 -4.57
C VAL A 106 -18.18 -4.78 -5.27
N GLY A 107 -17.85 -4.32 -6.46
CA GLY A 107 -18.78 -3.59 -7.30
C GLY A 107 -19.95 -4.46 -7.76
N ALA A 108 -21.09 -3.83 -8.09
CA ALA A 108 -22.30 -4.55 -8.50
C ALA A 108 -22.05 -5.50 -9.68
N ASP A 109 -21.29 -5.07 -10.67
CA ASP A 109 -21.01 -5.84 -11.90
C ASP A 109 -20.16 -7.10 -11.65
N ASP A 110 -19.31 -7.08 -10.63
CA ASP A 110 -18.40 -8.18 -10.30
C ASP A 110 -18.95 -9.10 -9.19
N PHE A 111 -20.10 -8.76 -8.58
CA PHE A 111 -20.62 -9.45 -7.38
C PHE A 111 -20.94 -10.92 -7.63
N ALA A 112 -21.51 -11.26 -8.78
CA ALA A 112 -21.82 -12.64 -9.14
C ALA A 112 -20.54 -13.48 -9.32
N THR A 113 -19.52 -12.91 -9.96
CA THR A 113 -18.20 -13.54 -10.14
C THR A 113 -17.50 -13.74 -8.81
N ALA A 114 -17.49 -12.73 -7.94
CA ALA A 114 -16.90 -12.82 -6.61
C ALA A 114 -17.57 -13.93 -5.78
N ARG A 115 -18.92 -14.01 -5.81
CA ARG A 115 -19.68 -15.07 -5.13
C ARG A 115 -19.34 -16.47 -5.64
N GLN A 116 -19.03 -16.61 -6.92
CA GLN A 116 -18.66 -17.90 -7.51
C GLN A 116 -17.25 -18.34 -7.13
N LEU A 117 -16.30 -17.37 -7.04
CA LEU A 117 -14.88 -17.67 -6.84
C LEU A 117 -14.46 -17.70 -5.36
N CYS A 118 -15.09 -16.87 -4.53
CA CYS A 118 -14.76 -16.77 -3.11
C CYS A 118 -15.52 -17.82 -2.29
N GLY A 119 -14.83 -18.40 -1.32
CA GLY A 119 -15.43 -19.33 -0.35
C GLY A 119 -16.42 -18.66 0.61
N SER A 120 -17.22 -19.46 1.29
CA SER A 120 -18.25 -19.00 2.24
C SER A 120 -17.72 -18.19 3.42
N ASN A 121 -16.43 -18.32 3.73
CA ASN A 121 -15.77 -17.58 4.82
C ASN A 121 -15.33 -16.17 4.41
N VAL A 122 -15.47 -15.80 3.13
CA VAL A 122 -15.21 -14.45 2.64
C VAL A 122 -16.52 -13.67 2.63
N GLN A 123 -16.60 -12.61 3.45
CA GLN A 123 -17.76 -11.72 3.49
C GLN A 123 -17.71 -10.74 2.33
N LEU A 124 -18.59 -10.91 1.34
CA LEU A 124 -18.72 -9.98 0.22
C LEU A 124 -19.61 -8.80 0.63
N ILE A 125 -19.14 -7.58 0.39
CA ILE A 125 -19.82 -6.32 0.74
C ILE A 125 -19.91 -5.48 -0.53
N GLN A 126 -21.13 -5.15 -0.94
CA GLN A 126 -21.31 -4.32 -2.13
C GLN A 126 -20.85 -2.90 -1.89
N HIS A 127 -19.90 -2.44 -2.69
CA HIS A 127 -19.40 -1.08 -2.73
C HIS A 127 -18.70 -0.83 -4.07
N GLU A 128 -18.98 0.30 -4.70
CA GLU A 128 -18.32 0.66 -5.94
C GLU A 128 -16.88 1.10 -5.69
N ILE A 129 -15.97 0.50 -6.43
CA ILE A 129 -14.51 0.72 -6.36
C ILE A 129 -13.97 0.89 -7.77
N ASP A 130 -12.83 1.55 -7.91
CA ASP A 130 -12.14 1.69 -9.20
C ASP A 130 -11.10 0.59 -9.40
N ASP A 131 -10.35 0.21 -8.35
CA ASP A 131 -9.30 -0.81 -8.42
C ASP A 131 -9.21 -1.67 -7.14
N LEU A 132 -8.28 -2.60 -7.12
CA LEU A 132 -8.15 -3.69 -6.14
C LEU A 132 -7.20 -3.40 -4.96
N TRP A 133 -6.53 -2.27 -4.94
CA TRP A 133 -5.42 -1.96 -4.04
C TRP A 133 -5.89 -1.48 -2.66
N MET A 134 -6.47 -2.40 -1.88
CA MET A 134 -7.09 -2.10 -0.58
C MET A 134 -6.10 -1.51 0.44
N ARG A 135 -4.82 -1.82 0.34
CA ARG A 135 -3.78 -1.24 1.19
C ARG A 135 -3.73 0.28 1.08
N ASP A 136 -3.94 0.79 -0.13
CA ASP A 136 -3.77 2.19 -0.46
C ASP A 136 -5.08 2.98 -0.41
N THR A 137 -6.16 2.38 -0.87
CA THR A 137 -7.49 2.99 -0.90
C THR A 137 -8.19 2.94 0.46
N GLY A 138 -7.84 1.95 1.29
CA GLY A 138 -8.40 1.72 2.61
C GLY A 138 -7.93 2.70 3.68
N CYS A 139 -8.56 2.65 4.83
CA CYS A 139 -8.10 3.38 6.01
C CYS A 139 -6.99 2.61 6.74
N VAL A 140 -6.10 3.35 7.40
CA VAL A 140 -5.15 2.79 8.36
C VAL A 140 -5.81 2.78 9.75
N PHE A 141 -5.86 1.64 10.41
CA PHE A 141 -6.45 1.55 11.74
C PHE A 141 -5.42 1.87 12.84
N VAL A 142 -5.92 2.56 13.87
CA VAL A 142 -5.14 2.91 15.06
C VAL A 142 -5.91 2.54 16.32
N ARG A 143 -5.19 2.35 17.43
CA ARG A 143 -5.75 2.06 18.76
C ARG A 143 -5.22 3.04 19.80
N ASN A 144 -6.00 3.28 20.84
CA ASN A 144 -5.53 4.02 22.01
C ASN A 144 -5.29 3.09 23.21
N ALA A 145 -4.80 3.66 24.31
CA ALA A 145 -4.51 2.90 25.53
C ALA A 145 -5.76 2.29 26.19
N ARG A 146 -6.97 2.76 25.85
CA ARG A 146 -8.23 2.18 26.33
C ARG A 146 -8.73 1.03 25.49
N GLY A 147 -8.00 0.65 24.41
CA GLY A 147 -8.42 -0.37 23.46
C GLY A 147 -9.46 0.13 22.45
N GLU A 148 -9.80 1.41 22.44
CA GLU A 148 -10.66 2.00 21.43
C GLU A 148 -9.91 2.06 20.10
N ARG A 149 -10.65 1.92 19.00
CA ARG A 149 -10.10 1.95 17.63
C ARG A 149 -10.58 3.18 16.89
N ALA A 150 -9.78 3.64 15.96
CA ALA A 150 -10.15 4.64 14.96
C ALA A 150 -9.56 4.28 13.61
N ALA A 151 -10.11 4.84 12.55
CA ALA A 151 -9.63 4.74 11.18
C ALA A 151 -9.00 6.06 10.77
N VAL A 152 -7.80 6.03 10.18
CA VAL A 152 -7.12 7.20 9.62
C VAL A 152 -7.29 7.18 8.11
N SER A 153 -7.82 8.25 7.54
CA SER A 153 -7.87 8.47 6.09
C SER A 153 -6.75 9.42 5.68
N PHE A 154 -5.93 8.98 4.74
CA PHE A 154 -4.83 9.75 4.16
C PHE A 154 -5.17 10.40 2.81
N ASN A 155 -6.46 10.61 2.53
CA ASN A 155 -6.94 11.36 1.36
C ASN A 155 -6.41 10.81 0.03
N PHE A 156 -6.55 9.51 -0.19
CA PHE A 156 -6.09 8.83 -1.41
C PHE A 156 -6.45 9.62 -2.68
N ASN A 157 -5.44 9.89 -3.51
CA ASN A 157 -5.56 10.69 -4.72
C ASN A 157 -5.11 9.97 -6.00
N GLY A 158 -5.16 8.63 -6.02
CA GLY A 158 -4.74 7.84 -7.18
C GLY A 158 -3.24 7.92 -7.45
N TRP A 159 -2.44 7.83 -6.39
CA TRP A 159 -0.96 7.89 -6.43
C TRP A 159 -0.43 9.16 -7.11
N GLY A 160 -1.00 10.30 -6.75
CA GLY A 160 -0.65 11.58 -7.36
C GLY A 160 -1.41 11.85 -8.67
N ASN A 161 -2.68 11.46 -8.75
CA ASN A 161 -3.58 11.60 -9.90
C ASN A 161 -3.09 10.85 -11.16
N LYS A 162 -2.35 9.75 -10.98
CA LYS A 162 -1.88 8.91 -12.09
C LYS A 162 -2.95 7.94 -12.59
N GLN A 163 -4.01 7.71 -11.78
CA GLN A 163 -5.10 6.80 -12.08
C GLN A 163 -6.46 7.39 -11.67
N PRO A 164 -7.58 7.09 -12.37
CA PRO A 164 -8.93 7.39 -11.90
C PRO A 164 -9.16 6.76 -10.51
N HIS A 165 -9.71 7.54 -9.56
CA HIS A 165 -9.81 7.13 -8.16
C HIS A 165 -11.05 7.68 -7.44
N ALA A 166 -12.04 8.18 -8.17
CA ALA A 166 -13.18 8.86 -7.55
C ALA A 166 -13.98 7.93 -6.59
N ARG A 167 -14.08 6.64 -6.92
CA ARG A 167 -14.73 5.63 -6.08
C ARG A 167 -13.80 5.18 -4.97
N ASP A 168 -12.55 4.91 -5.29
CA ASP A 168 -11.53 4.48 -4.33
C ASP A 168 -11.30 5.51 -3.22
N ALA A 169 -11.40 6.80 -3.50
CA ALA A 169 -11.33 7.86 -2.49
C ALA A 169 -12.45 7.78 -1.42
N THR A 170 -13.50 6.97 -1.65
CA THR A 170 -14.58 6.75 -0.67
C THR A 170 -14.35 5.54 0.24
N VAL A 171 -13.41 4.66 -0.12
CA VAL A 171 -13.19 3.35 0.54
C VAL A 171 -12.80 3.50 2.00
N ALA A 172 -11.86 4.40 2.34
CA ALA A 172 -11.44 4.61 3.73
C ALA A 172 -12.60 5.01 4.66
N ALA A 173 -13.50 5.87 4.20
CA ALA A 173 -14.68 6.26 4.97
C ALA A 173 -15.68 5.10 5.09
N ARG A 174 -15.87 4.33 4.04
CA ARG A 174 -16.75 3.15 4.06
C ARG A 174 -16.24 2.06 4.99
N MET A 175 -14.94 1.82 5.01
CA MET A 175 -14.33 0.88 5.96
C MET A 175 -14.54 1.33 7.41
N ALA A 176 -14.33 2.61 7.73
CA ALA A 176 -14.57 3.16 9.08
C ALA A 176 -16.02 2.96 9.51
N GLU A 177 -16.98 3.28 8.64
CA GLU A 177 -18.42 3.08 8.87
C GLU A 177 -18.75 1.61 9.17
N LEU A 178 -18.30 0.69 8.30
CA LEU A 178 -18.55 -0.75 8.44
C LEU A 178 -17.85 -1.37 9.66
N SER A 179 -16.75 -0.79 10.10
CA SER A 179 -16.02 -1.20 11.31
C SER A 179 -16.58 -0.55 12.59
N GLY A 180 -17.52 0.40 12.47
CA GLY A 180 -18.13 1.10 13.60
C GLY A 180 -17.13 1.96 14.36
N VAL A 181 -16.16 2.58 13.70
CA VAL A 181 -15.10 3.38 14.33
C VAL A 181 -15.08 4.82 13.79
N PRO A 182 -14.63 5.81 14.59
CA PRO A 182 -14.49 7.18 14.10
C PRO A 182 -13.43 7.28 13.01
N LEU A 183 -13.67 8.17 12.02
CA LEU A 183 -12.74 8.48 10.94
C LEU A 183 -11.92 9.73 11.31
N LEU A 184 -10.62 9.56 11.44
CA LEU A 184 -9.64 10.63 11.60
C LEU A 184 -9.11 11.02 10.23
N ARG A 185 -9.16 12.30 9.89
CA ARG A 185 -8.62 12.78 8.62
C ARG A 185 -7.21 13.33 8.80
N SER A 186 -6.31 12.89 7.96
CA SER A 186 -4.96 13.44 7.83
C SER A 186 -5.00 14.74 7.01
N ARG A 187 -4.02 15.60 7.22
CA ARG A 187 -3.72 16.71 6.29
C ARG A 187 -2.83 16.28 5.12
N LEU A 188 -2.19 15.11 5.25
CA LEU A 188 -1.35 14.55 4.19
C LEU A 188 -2.17 13.71 3.23
N VAL A 189 -1.70 13.67 1.99
CA VAL A 189 -2.06 12.67 0.99
C VAL A 189 -1.00 11.58 1.04
N MET A 190 -1.44 10.36 1.33
CA MET A 190 -0.57 9.18 1.42
C MET A 190 -1.36 7.91 1.11
N GLU A 191 -0.67 6.82 1.04
CA GLU A 191 -1.21 5.47 0.92
C GLU A 191 -0.66 4.58 2.05
N GLY A 192 -1.45 3.59 2.48
CA GLY A 192 -1.05 2.65 3.52
C GLY A 192 0.18 1.82 3.16
N GLY A 193 0.40 1.54 1.86
CA GLY A 193 1.61 0.87 1.38
C GLY A 193 2.91 1.65 1.55
N GLY A 194 2.79 2.98 1.71
CA GLY A 194 3.90 3.87 2.05
C GLY A 194 4.26 3.92 3.53
N ILE A 195 3.55 3.17 4.40
CA ILE A 195 3.72 3.20 5.87
C ILE A 195 4.01 1.80 6.38
N GLU A 196 5.13 1.63 7.05
CA GLU A 196 5.46 0.39 7.76
C GLU A 196 5.80 0.71 9.22
N VAL A 197 5.24 -0.03 10.19
CA VAL A 197 5.41 0.25 11.62
C VAL A 197 5.76 -1.00 12.42
N ASP A 198 6.48 -0.80 13.54
CA ASP A 198 6.83 -1.88 14.49
C ASP A 198 5.83 -2.03 15.64
N GLY A 199 4.76 -1.21 15.68
CA GLY A 199 3.82 -1.17 16.81
C GLY A 199 4.37 -0.55 18.09
N GLU A 200 5.68 -0.28 18.17
CA GLU A 200 6.35 0.30 19.34
C GLU A 200 6.79 1.76 19.14
N GLY A 201 6.32 2.40 18.07
CA GLY A 201 6.56 3.83 17.80
C GLY A 201 7.60 4.10 16.73
N THR A 202 8.11 3.07 16.03
CA THR A 202 8.99 3.23 14.88
C THR A 202 8.20 3.07 13.59
N ALA A 203 8.46 3.94 12.61
CA ALA A 203 8.01 3.74 11.24
C ALA A 203 9.17 3.74 10.24
N ILE A 204 9.00 3.07 9.11
CA ILE A 204 9.81 3.19 7.91
C ILE A 204 8.94 3.82 6.82
N ILE A 205 9.43 4.87 6.19
CA ILE A 205 8.70 5.64 5.17
C ILE A 205 9.67 6.08 4.08
N THR A 206 9.23 6.10 2.82
CA THR A 206 10.05 6.62 1.70
C THR A 206 9.79 8.11 1.47
N GLU A 207 10.87 8.88 1.28
CA GLU A 207 10.78 10.31 0.96
C GLU A 207 10.15 10.54 -0.42
N SER A 208 10.51 9.72 -1.39
CA SER A 208 10.04 9.83 -2.78
C SER A 208 8.53 9.71 -2.92
N CYS A 209 7.85 9.00 -2.01
CA CYS A 209 6.40 8.89 -1.98
C CYS A 209 5.79 10.09 -1.26
N VAL A 210 6.07 10.26 0.04
CA VAL A 210 5.37 11.21 0.92
C VAL A 210 5.69 12.66 0.62
N LEU A 211 6.96 12.97 0.32
CA LEU A 211 7.41 14.33 0.06
C LEU A 211 7.30 14.72 -1.44
N ASN A 212 6.63 13.89 -2.24
CA ASN A 212 6.40 14.17 -3.64
C ASN A 212 5.36 15.28 -3.81
N ALA A 213 5.66 16.22 -4.72
CA ALA A 213 4.76 17.33 -5.01
C ALA A 213 3.40 16.90 -5.59
N ASN A 214 3.30 15.69 -6.17
CA ASN A 214 2.04 15.14 -6.68
C ASN A 214 1.09 14.68 -5.55
N ARG A 215 1.57 14.61 -4.32
CA ARG A 215 0.79 14.31 -3.10
C ARG A 215 0.77 15.50 -2.16
N ASN A 216 1.92 16.00 -1.75
CA ASN A 216 2.06 16.99 -0.68
C ASN A 216 2.93 18.18 -1.12
N PRO A 217 2.46 19.01 -2.06
CA PRO A 217 3.26 20.13 -2.57
C PRO A 217 3.61 21.11 -1.44
N GLY A 218 4.91 21.38 -1.28
CA GLY A 218 5.43 22.33 -0.29
C GLY A 218 5.44 21.84 1.16
N VAL A 219 5.02 20.61 1.43
CA VAL A 219 5.12 20.02 2.79
C VAL A 219 6.57 19.64 3.06
N SER A 220 7.11 20.13 4.18
CA SER A 220 8.44 19.74 4.64
C SER A 220 8.42 18.37 5.31
N LYS A 221 9.58 17.73 5.40
CA LYS A 221 9.75 16.48 6.15
C LYS A 221 9.33 16.62 7.62
N ALA A 222 9.66 17.77 8.23
CA ALA A 222 9.28 18.06 9.61
C ALA A 222 7.75 18.17 9.79
N ASP A 223 7.05 18.82 8.85
CA ASP A 223 5.59 18.94 8.89
C ASP A 223 4.92 17.56 8.72
N ALA A 224 5.45 16.75 7.79
CA ALA A 224 4.98 15.38 7.61
C ALA A 224 5.17 14.53 8.88
N GLU A 225 6.34 14.64 9.54
CA GLU A 225 6.60 13.94 10.81
C GLU A 225 5.64 14.34 11.91
N VAL A 226 5.33 15.63 12.06
CA VAL A 226 4.37 16.11 13.08
C VAL A 226 3.00 15.46 12.89
N GLU A 227 2.51 15.43 11.66
CA GLU A 227 1.19 14.85 11.37
C GLU A 227 1.18 13.33 11.54
N LEU A 228 2.20 12.62 11.06
CA LEU A 228 2.32 11.18 11.18
C LEU A 228 2.46 10.74 12.65
N LYS A 229 3.30 11.42 13.43
CA LYS A 229 3.44 11.17 14.86
C LYS A 229 2.14 11.37 15.62
N ARG A 230 1.39 12.42 15.27
CA ARG A 230 0.08 12.72 15.88
C ARG A 230 -0.97 11.63 15.60
N LEU A 231 -1.04 11.14 14.35
CA LEU A 231 -2.08 10.21 13.91
C LEU A 231 -1.75 8.76 14.25
N LEU A 232 -0.49 8.37 14.13
CA LEU A 232 -0.05 6.98 14.22
C LEU A 232 0.69 6.67 15.53
N GLY A 233 0.90 7.65 16.42
CA GLY A 233 1.62 7.46 17.68
C GLY A 233 3.09 7.14 17.51
N LEU A 234 3.71 7.69 16.46
CA LEU A 234 5.12 7.47 16.17
C LEU A 234 6.01 8.34 17.06
N GLU A 235 7.14 7.77 17.46
CA GLU A 235 8.20 8.43 18.17
C GLU A 235 9.40 8.68 17.24
N LYS A 236 9.63 7.76 16.29
CA LYS A 236 10.73 7.79 15.33
C LYS A 236 10.29 7.37 13.94
N ILE A 237 10.79 8.06 12.93
CA ILE A 237 10.62 7.68 11.52
C ILE A 237 11.99 7.44 10.91
N ILE A 238 12.19 6.26 10.35
CA ILE A 238 13.35 5.91 9.54
C ILE A 238 12.99 6.24 8.10
N TRP A 239 13.58 7.32 7.59
CA TRP A 239 13.35 7.75 6.23
C TRP A 239 14.28 7.04 5.26
N LEU A 240 13.71 6.41 4.26
CA LEU A 240 14.41 5.86 3.12
C LEU A 240 14.23 6.78 1.91
N PRO A 241 15.25 6.99 1.08
CA PRO A 241 15.12 7.91 -0.07
C PRO A 241 14.03 7.47 -1.05
N GLY A 242 13.85 6.17 -1.28
CA GLY A 242 12.97 5.65 -2.33
C GLY A 242 13.43 6.10 -3.72
N ILE A 243 12.52 6.03 -4.70
CA ILE A 243 12.75 6.51 -6.06
C ILE A 243 11.43 6.96 -6.70
N ALA A 244 11.35 8.22 -7.13
CA ALA A 244 10.16 8.75 -7.77
C ALA A 244 10.10 8.44 -9.28
N ASN A 245 8.88 8.38 -9.85
CA ASN A 245 8.63 8.26 -11.29
C ASN A 245 9.15 6.97 -11.94
N ARG A 246 9.30 5.89 -11.17
CA ARG A 246 9.68 4.57 -11.69
C ARG A 246 8.54 3.58 -11.65
N ASP A 247 7.71 3.68 -10.64
CA ASP A 247 6.46 2.95 -10.52
C ASP A 247 5.29 3.92 -10.26
N ILE A 248 4.07 3.41 -10.19
CA ILE A 248 2.88 4.21 -9.98
C ILE A 248 2.88 4.85 -8.58
N THR A 249 3.50 4.20 -7.59
CA THR A 249 3.49 4.59 -6.18
C THR A 249 4.55 5.63 -5.82
N ASP A 250 5.55 5.85 -6.67
CA ASP A 250 6.77 6.61 -6.38
C ASP A 250 7.62 5.95 -5.28
N GLY A 251 7.61 4.63 -5.22
CA GLY A 251 8.46 3.83 -4.32
C GLY A 251 7.86 3.62 -2.94
N HIS A 252 6.75 2.88 -2.84
CA HIS A 252 6.17 2.47 -1.57
C HIS A 252 7.12 1.65 -0.72
N THR A 253 7.05 1.85 0.59
CA THR A 253 7.90 1.15 1.58
C THR A 253 7.68 -0.36 1.57
N ASP A 254 6.46 -0.83 1.34
CA ASP A 254 6.07 -2.24 1.38
C ASP A 254 6.67 -3.12 0.27
N PHE A 255 7.39 -2.50 -0.69
CA PHE A 255 8.25 -3.20 -1.65
C PHE A 255 9.72 -3.22 -1.26
N TYR A 256 10.14 -2.40 -0.28
CA TYR A 256 11.54 -2.25 0.09
C TYR A 256 11.87 -2.81 1.46
N ALA A 257 11.05 -2.53 2.47
CA ALA A 257 11.37 -2.91 3.84
C ALA A 257 10.12 -3.03 4.70
N ARG A 258 10.00 -4.13 5.47
CA ARG A 258 8.88 -4.37 6.36
C ARG A 258 9.34 -4.91 7.71
N PHE A 259 8.66 -4.51 8.77
CA PHE A 259 8.82 -5.14 10.07
C PHE A 259 8.17 -6.53 10.07
N ILE A 260 8.86 -7.52 10.59
CA ILE A 260 8.29 -8.84 10.84
C ILE A 260 7.95 -9.01 12.33
N LYS A 261 8.63 -8.24 13.16
CA LYS A 261 8.41 -8.02 14.59
C LYS A 261 9.25 -6.82 15.05
N PRO A 262 9.01 -6.23 16.23
CA PRO A 262 9.80 -5.12 16.72
C PRO A 262 11.29 -5.41 16.68
N GLY A 263 12.07 -4.49 16.08
CA GLY A 263 13.53 -4.59 15.93
C GLY A 263 14.01 -5.54 14.81
N VAL A 264 13.12 -6.24 14.09
CA VAL A 264 13.51 -7.13 12.98
C VAL A 264 12.83 -6.70 11.69
N ILE A 265 13.62 -6.40 10.68
CA ILE A 265 13.18 -5.94 9.37
C ILE A 265 13.50 -6.97 8.29
N VAL A 266 12.56 -7.20 7.40
CA VAL A 266 12.78 -7.86 6.12
C VAL A 266 13.01 -6.78 5.07
N ALA A 267 14.10 -6.84 4.32
CA ALA A 267 14.45 -5.85 3.31
C ALA A 267 14.72 -6.52 1.96
N ALA A 268 14.21 -5.89 0.90
CA ALA A 268 14.42 -6.35 -0.47
C ALA A 268 15.85 -6.07 -0.94
N LEU A 269 16.38 -6.95 -1.79
CA LEU A 269 17.63 -6.76 -2.52
C LEU A 269 17.44 -7.14 -3.99
N GLU A 270 17.55 -6.14 -4.87
CA GLU A 270 17.53 -6.34 -6.31
C GLU A 270 18.95 -6.59 -6.82
N ASN A 271 19.18 -7.75 -7.46
CA ASN A 271 20.49 -8.13 -7.96
C ASN A 271 20.70 -7.83 -9.45
N ASP A 272 19.65 -7.61 -10.23
CA ASP A 272 19.76 -7.20 -11.63
C ASP A 272 20.25 -5.74 -11.70
N ASP A 273 21.47 -5.53 -12.18
CA ASP A 273 22.11 -4.22 -12.29
C ASP A 273 21.47 -3.32 -13.37
N THR A 274 20.63 -3.88 -14.23
CA THR A 274 19.83 -3.14 -15.22
C THR A 274 18.51 -2.62 -14.61
N SER A 275 18.08 -3.16 -13.47
CA SER A 275 16.90 -2.70 -12.74
C SER A 275 17.15 -1.35 -12.08
N PHE A 276 16.14 -0.48 -12.10
CA PHE A 276 16.20 0.79 -11.37
C PHE A 276 16.29 0.58 -9.85
N ASP A 277 15.78 -0.54 -9.33
CA ASP A 277 15.79 -0.87 -7.91
C ASP A 277 17.15 -1.37 -7.41
N HIS A 278 18.06 -1.74 -8.30
CA HIS A 278 19.38 -2.24 -7.91
C HIS A 278 20.14 -1.31 -6.96
N LYS A 279 20.21 -0.02 -7.30
CA LYS A 279 20.89 0.99 -6.47
C LYS A 279 20.06 1.39 -5.26
N VAL A 280 18.74 1.45 -5.43
CA VAL A 280 17.80 1.88 -4.39
C VAL A 280 17.81 0.90 -3.23
N THR A 281 17.65 -0.40 -3.49
CA THR A 281 17.63 -1.44 -2.45
C THR A 281 18.95 -1.52 -1.67
N ARG A 282 20.09 -1.36 -2.33
CA ARG A 282 21.41 -1.29 -1.65
C ARG A 282 21.51 -0.08 -0.75
N ARG A 283 21.07 1.10 -1.22
CA ARG A 283 21.07 2.31 -0.40
C ARG A 283 20.14 2.18 0.80
N HIS A 284 19.00 1.56 0.64
CA HIS A 284 18.10 1.28 1.75
C HIS A 284 18.74 0.35 2.78
N LEU A 285 19.39 -0.73 2.35
CA LEU A 285 20.11 -1.65 3.25
C LEU A 285 21.20 -0.98 4.03
N GLU A 286 21.99 -0.08 3.42
CA GLU A 286 23.03 0.70 4.13
C GLU A 286 22.42 1.53 5.27
N LEU A 287 21.31 2.24 4.98
CA LEU A 287 20.63 3.08 5.96
C LEU A 287 20.01 2.23 7.09
N LEU A 288 19.32 1.15 6.76
CA LEU A 288 18.69 0.26 7.74
C LEU A 288 19.70 -0.41 8.66
N ARG A 289 20.88 -0.81 8.17
CA ARG A 289 21.95 -1.43 8.97
C ARG A 289 22.53 -0.50 10.03
N THR A 290 22.43 0.80 9.84
CA THR A 290 22.93 1.82 10.79
C THR A 290 21.82 2.45 11.62
N ALA A 291 20.56 2.18 11.30
CA ALA A 291 19.42 2.72 12.01
C ALA A 291 19.16 1.98 13.34
N THR A 292 18.46 2.67 14.22
CA THR A 292 17.88 2.08 15.42
C THR A 292 16.38 2.34 15.45
N ASP A 293 15.62 1.53 16.15
CA ASP A 293 14.20 1.79 16.39
C ASP A 293 13.97 2.92 17.43
N ALA A 294 12.72 3.17 17.78
CA ALA A 294 12.31 4.18 18.77
C ALA A 294 12.78 3.83 20.19
N ARG A 295 13.12 2.57 20.46
CA ARG A 295 13.67 2.10 21.76
C ARG A 295 15.19 2.11 21.79
N GLY A 296 15.85 2.57 20.71
CA GLY A 296 17.31 2.59 20.58
C GLY A 296 17.94 1.25 20.23
N ARG A 297 17.16 0.21 19.90
CA ARG A 297 17.68 -1.11 19.49
C ARG A 297 18.21 -1.03 18.07
N ALA A 298 19.40 -1.60 17.83
CA ALA A 298 19.88 -1.84 16.48
C ALA A 298 18.96 -2.82 15.75
N LEU A 299 18.69 -2.56 14.47
CA LEU A 299 17.80 -3.39 13.67
C LEU A 299 18.49 -4.66 13.19
N GLN A 300 17.83 -5.80 13.35
CA GLN A 300 18.19 -7.03 12.68
C GLN A 300 17.59 -7.02 11.26
N ILE A 301 18.42 -7.21 10.24
CA ILE A 301 17.98 -7.17 8.85
C ILE A 301 18.00 -8.58 8.24
N VAL A 302 16.85 -9.02 7.76
CA VAL A 302 16.68 -10.22 6.95
C VAL A 302 16.56 -9.78 5.51
N VAL A 303 17.48 -10.19 4.65
CA VAL A 303 17.49 -9.81 3.24
C VAL A 303 16.74 -10.84 2.42
N LEU A 304 15.79 -10.41 1.60
CA LEU A 304 15.13 -11.21 0.57
C LEU A 304 15.57 -10.70 -0.80
N GLU A 305 16.27 -11.54 -1.54
CA GLU A 305 16.64 -11.26 -2.93
C GLU A 305 15.40 -11.41 -3.83
N THR A 306 15.28 -10.55 -4.83
CA THR A 306 14.25 -10.69 -5.87
C THR A 306 14.47 -11.96 -6.68
N PRO A 307 13.41 -12.57 -7.29
CA PRO A 307 13.58 -13.75 -8.12
C PRO A 307 14.41 -13.43 -9.38
N GLY A 308 15.33 -14.31 -9.74
CA GLY A 308 16.12 -14.17 -10.95
C GLY A 308 15.34 -14.42 -12.24
N LYS A 309 14.14 -14.98 -12.13
CA LYS A 309 13.21 -15.23 -13.25
C LYS A 309 11.78 -15.26 -12.72
N VAL A 310 10.83 -14.92 -13.58
CA VAL A 310 9.39 -15.03 -13.34
C VAL A 310 8.73 -15.89 -14.40
N ARG A 311 7.52 -16.37 -14.15
CA ARG A 311 6.75 -17.12 -15.16
C ARG A 311 6.49 -16.23 -16.37
N PRO A 312 6.75 -16.70 -17.61
CA PRO A 312 6.72 -15.85 -18.80
C PRO A 312 5.33 -15.36 -19.18
N GLU A 313 4.27 -16.05 -18.74
CA GLU A 313 2.89 -15.75 -19.12
C GLU A 313 2.46 -14.32 -18.75
N PHE A 314 2.89 -13.83 -17.58
CA PHE A 314 2.55 -12.51 -17.08
C PHE A 314 3.76 -11.55 -17.03
N ALA A 315 4.94 -12.01 -17.45
CA ALA A 315 6.15 -11.21 -17.43
C ALA A 315 5.99 -9.95 -18.30
N ARG A 316 6.22 -8.78 -17.70
CA ARG A 316 6.19 -7.46 -18.36
C ARG A 316 7.08 -6.48 -17.61
N LYS A 317 7.32 -5.32 -18.21
CA LYS A 317 8.23 -4.32 -17.66
C LYS A 317 7.90 -3.88 -16.22
N ASP A 318 6.62 -3.79 -15.91
CA ASP A 318 6.13 -3.29 -14.62
C ASP A 318 5.72 -4.45 -13.67
N PHE A 319 6.24 -5.66 -13.91
CA PHE A 319 5.98 -6.83 -13.08
C PHE A 319 6.65 -6.69 -11.72
N ALA A 320 5.86 -6.65 -10.65
CA ALA A 320 6.32 -6.42 -9.28
C ALA A 320 6.75 -7.73 -8.60
N ALA A 321 7.96 -8.20 -8.88
CA ALA A 321 8.50 -9.45 -8.34
C ALA A 321 9.13 -9.28 -6.94
N GLY A 322 8.34 -8.87 -5.95
CA GLY A 322 8.83 -8.57 -4.60
C GLY A 322 8.32 -9.53 -3.52
N TYR A 323 9.20 -10.33 -2.91
CA TYR A 323 8.83 -11.19 -1.76
C TYR A 323 8.50 -10.40 -0.50
N VAL A 324 8.93 -9.14 -0.39
CA VAL A 324 8.66 -8.27 0.78
C VAL A 324 7.18 -7.88 0.86
N ASN A 325 6.44 -7.96 -0.24
CA ASN A 325 5.02 -7.60 -0.29
C ASN A 325 4.10 -8.76 0.19
N PHE A 326 4.40 -9.30 1.37
CA PHE A 326 3.64 -10.36 2.06
C PHE A 326 2.59 -9.75 3.03
N LEU A 327 1.64 -10.55 3.51
CA LEU A 327 0.76 -10.23 4.63
C LEU A 327 1.09 -11.12 5.82
N ILE A 328 1.21 -10.54 7.02
CA ILE A 328 1.33 -11.28 8.29
C ILE A 328 -0.02 -11.25 9.01
N THR A 329 -0.44 -12.40 9.52
CA THR A 329 -1.57 -12.56 10.43
C THR A 329 -1.10 -13.23 11.73
N ASP A 330 -1.97 -13.37 12.72
CA ASP A 330 -1.63 -14.02 14.00
C ASP A 330 -1.02 -15.44 13.85
N LYS A 331 -1.40 -16.18 12.81
CA LYS A 331 -1.03 -17.60 12.64
C LYS A 331 -0.34 -17.94 11.33
N ALA A 332 -0.39 -17.06 10.36
CA ALA A 332 0.14 -17.31 9.03
C ALA A 332 0.79 -16.09 8.42
N LEU A 333 1.72 -16.35 7.51
CA LEU A 333 2.28 -15.35 6.62
C LEU A 333 1.99 -15.77 5.18
N PHE A 334 1.34 -14.89 4.42
CA PHE A 334 1.01 -15.10 3.01
C PHE A 334 2.08 -14.45 2.15
N LEU A 335 2.86 -15.29 1.48
CA LEU A 335 4.05 -14.92 0.72
C LEU A 335 3.80 -15.07 -0.78
N PRO A 336 4.14 -14.08 -1.61
CA PRO A 336 4.17 -14.28 -3.06
C PRO A 336 5.13 -15.39 -3.48
N GLU A 337 4.83 -16.07 -4.60
CA GLU A 337 5.77 -16.91 -5.33
C GLU A 337 5.69 -16.62 -6.83
N PHE A 338 6.83 -16.68 -7.53
CA PHE A 338 6.94 -16.22 -8.91
C PHE A 338 7.42 -17.31 -9.89
N GLY A 339 7.63 -18.56 -9.41
CA GLY A 339 8.07 -19.69 -10.21
C GLY A 339 9.58 -19.84 -10.34
N ASP A 340 10.35 -19.07 -9.56
CA ASP A 340 11.77 -19.35 -9.32
C ASP A 340 11.89 -20.23 -8.07
N ALA A 341 11.92 -21.55 -8.26
CA ALA A 341 11.88 -22.51 -7.15
C ALA A 341 13.01 -22.30 -6.12
N VAL A 342 14.16 -21.77 -6.53
CA VAL A 342 15.28 -21.49 -5.64
C VAL A 342 15.00 -20.26 -4.82
N ALA A 343 14.63 -19.14 -5.45
CA ALA A 343 14.32 -17.89 -4.78
C ALA A 343 13.04 -18.00 -3.94
N ASP A 344 11.97 -18.63 -4.47
CA ASP A 344 10.71 -18.87 -3.75
C ASP A 344 10.96 -19.67 -2.45
N SER A 345 11.81 -20.72 -2.52
CA SER A 345 12.15 -21.52 -1.34
C SER A 345 13.06 -20.77 -0.36
N ALA A 346 14.01 -19.98 -0.87
CA ALA A 346 14.89 -19.17 -0.03
C ALA A 346 14.10 -18.13 0.78
N ALA A 347 13.19 -17.39 0.12
CA ALA A 347 12.32 -16.41 0.77
C ALA A 347 11.44 -17.07 1.84
N ARG A 348 10.80 -18.20 1.51
CA ARG A 348 9.98 -18.98 2.45
C ARG A 348 10.78 -19.39 3.69
N ASN A 349 11.97 -19.97 3.49
CA ASN A 349 12.79 -20.48 4.59
C ASN A 349 13.33 -19.35 5.47
N ALA A 350 13.73 -18.21 4.89
CA ALA A 350 14.18 -17.04 5.64
C ALA A 350 13.07 -16.50 6.56
N LEU A 351 11.84 -16.41 6.07
CA LEU A 351 10.69 -15.94 6.84
C LEU A 351 10.25 -16.98 7.89
N ALA A 352 10.22 -18.26 7.55
CA ALA A 352 9.92 -19.34 8.51
C ALA A 352 10.88 -19.36 9.68
N ALA A 353 12.16 -19.07 9.46
CA ALA A 353 13.16 -18.99 10.53
C ALA A 353 12.88 -17.83 11.51
N GLN A 354 12.27 -16.74 11.04
CA GLN A 354 11.91 -15.60 11.89
C GLN A 354 10.58 -15.78 12.63
N LEU A 355 9.67 -16.56 12.06
CA LEU A 355 8.31 -16.80 12.53
C LEU A 355 8.02 -18.30 12.69
N PRO A 356 8.70 -19.00 13.64
CA PRO A 356 8.61 -20.46 13.77
C PRO A 356 7.21 -20.96 14.18
N SER A 357 6.36 -20.09 14.70
CA SER A 357 4.98 -20.42 15.08
C SER A 357 3.96 -20.17 13.96
N HIS A 358 4.37 -19.53 12.84
CA HIS A 358 3.47 -19.19 11.74
C HIS A 358 3.54 -20.22 10.62
N GLN A 359 2.41 -20.45 10.00
CA GLN A 359 2.34 -21.18 8.73
C GLN A 359 2.73 -20.22 7.59
N ILE A 360 3.76 -20.56 6.81
CA ILE A 360 4.09 -19.81 5.60
C ILE A 360 3.30 -20.37 4.42
N VAL A 361 2.39 -19.57 3.88
CA VAL A 361 1.52 -19.92 2.75
C VAL A 361 2.01 -19.19 1.51
N GLN A 362 2.64 -19.90 0.59
CA GLN A 362 3.06 -19.33 -0.69
C GLN A 362 1.92 -19.34 -1.71
N LEU A 363 1.75 -18.22 -2.42
CA LEU A 363 0.68 -18.03 -3.40
C LEU A 363 1.23 -17.48 -4.71
N ASN A 364 0.85 -18.13 -5.82
CA ASN A 364 1.04 -17.56 -7.14
C ASN A 364 0.11 -16.36 -7.31
N ILE A 365 0.71 -15.19 -7.49
CA ILE A 365 0.02 -13.92 -7.67
C ILE A 365 0.43 -13.21 -8.98
N ASP A 366 0.97 -13.93 -9.95
CA ASP A 366 1.56 -13.37 -11.17
C ASP A 366 0.62 -12.37 -11.87
N ALA A 367 -0.68 -12.65 -11.91
CA ALA A 367 -1.66 -11.75 -12.52
C ALA A 367 -1.77 -10.40 -11.74
N ILE A 368 -1.63 -10.41 -10.41
CA ILE A 368 -1.60 -9.22 -9.57
C ILE A 368 -0.26 -8.49 -9.75
N ALA A 369 0.86 -9.25 -9.70
CA ALA A 369 2.20 -8.70 -9.86
C ALA A 369 2.40 -8.02 -11.21
N ALA A 370 1.73 -8.51 -12.26
CA ALA A 370 1.70 -7.86 -13.56
C ALA A 370 1.02 -6.48 -13.57
N GLY A 371 0.23 -6.15 -12.56
CA GLY A 371 -0.34 -4.83 -12.34
C GLY A 371 0.49 -3.93 -11.42
N GLY A 372 1.66 -4.39 -10.98
CA GLY A 372 2.61 -3.58 -10.20
C GLY A 372 2.44 -3.68 -8.68
N GLY A 373 1.78 -4.72 -8.15
CA GLY A 373 1.60 -4.91 -6.72
C GLY A 373 1.64 -6.36 -6.25
N GLY A 374 1.45 -6.61 -4.95
CA GLY A 374 1.51 -7.94 -4.35
C GLY A 374 0.39 -8.22 -3.35
N ILE A 375 0.59 -9.19 -2.48
CA ILE A 375 -0.41 -9.60 -1.48
C ILE A 375 -0.69 -8.46 -0.49
N HIS A 376 0.36 -7.80 0.01
CA HIS A 376 0.20 -6.68 0.94
C HIS A 376 -0.61 -5.53 0.33
N CYS A 377 -0.31 -5.16 -0.92
CA CYS A 377 -1.03 -4.09 -1.62
C CYS A 377 -2.54 -4.39 -1.79
N THR A 378 -2.93 -5.67 -1.89
CA THR A 378 -4.34 -6.07 -2.04
C THR A 378 -5.08 -6.23 -0.73
N THR A 379 -4.42 -6.06 0.41
CA THR A 379 -4.96 -6.34 1.75
C THR A 379 -4.78 -5.17 2.71
N GLN A 380 -5.70 -5.03 3.68
CA GLN A 380 -5.58 -4.08 4.80
C GLN A 380 -6.12 -4.74 6.07
N GLN A 381 -5.31 -4.80 7.11
CA GLN A 381 -5.71 -5.38 8.38
C GLN A 381 -6.59 -4.45 9.21
N GLU A 382 -7.61 -5.01 9.85
CA GLU A 382 -8.43 -4.37 10.90
C GLU A 382 -8.04 -4.99 12.25
N PRO A 383 -7.28 -4.31 13.12
CA PRO A 383 -6.86 -4.86 14.41
C PRO A 383 -8.03 -5.03 15.38
N VAL A 384 -7.85 -5.95 16.34
CA VAL A 384 -8.80 -6.22 17.45
C VAL A 384 -8.90 -5.03 18.38
#